data_b9cf904d94aa3101a1e7f95087a8a42c
#
_entry.id   b9cf904d94aa3101a1e7f95087a8a42c
#
_cell.length_a   1.000
_cell.length_b   1.000
_cell.length_c   1.000
_cell.angle_alpha   90.00
_cell.angle_beta   90.00
_cell.angle_gamma   90.00
#
_symmetry.space_group_name_H-M   'P 1'
#
loop_
_entity.id
_entity.type
_entity.pdbx_description
1 polymer ?
#
loop_
_entity_poly.entity_id
_entity_poly.type
_entity_poly.pdbx_seq_one_letter_code
_entity_poly.pdbx_strand_id
1 'polypeptide(L)'
;MFVTGPTTAGNAMSDMFVATLYAARHELIITTPYFVPDEALLRALCAAPRRGVRTVLVLPTRNKSKLVGAACYSTYAPLLEAGVEIYEYPLGLLHTKSITADRQIALVGSANMDRRSLQLNFENNLVIDDAATSATIRERQLGYVSVSQRVALDTARRWPFGRRLVQNAVGMMAPVL
;
A
#
# COMPACT_ATOMS: atom_id res chain seq x y z
N MET A 1 19.57 1.31 -6.50
CA MET A 1 18.92 2.57 -6.11
C MET A 1 18.13 3.09 -7.30
N PHE A 2 16.90 3.51 -7.06
CA PHE A 2 15.97 3.95 -8.08
C PHE A 2 15.41 5.33 -7.68
N VAL A 3 15.68 6.33 -8.51
CA VAL A 3 15.26 7.72 -8.30
C VAL A 3 14.21 8.06 -9.33
N THR A 4 13.10 8.62 -8.90
CA THR A 4 12.01 9.06 -9.77
C THR A 4 11.66 10.51 -9.51
N GLY A 5 10.98 11.13 -10.47
CA GLY A 5 10.50 12.50 -10.36
C GLY A 5 9.72 12.91 -11.60
N PRO A 6 9.07 14.06 -11.58
CA PRO A 6 8.19 14.53 -12.66
C PRO A 6 8.92 14.75 -14.00
N THR A 7 10.23 14.86 -13.96
CA THR A 7 11.08 15.02 -15.15
C THR A 7 11.70 13.70 -15.66
N THR A 8 11.53 12.61 -14.92
CA THR A 8 11.88 11.25 -15.32
C THR A 8 10.64 10.53 -15.86
N ALA A 9 10.80 9.36 -16.48
CA ALA A 9 9.67 8.61 -17.06
C ALA A 9 8.46 8.57 -16.09
N GLY A 10 7.38 9.24 -16.42
CA GLY A 10 6.32 9.71 -15.52
C GLY A 10 5.54 8.66 -14.73
N ASN A 11 5.71 7.34 -15.01
CA ASN A 11 5.06 6.25 -14.28
C ASN A 11 6.06 5.23 -13.71
N ALA A 12 7.37 5.52 -13.80
CA ALA A 12 8.40 4.54 -13.47
C ALA A 12 8.28 3.98 -12.03
N MET A 13 7.80 4.77 -11.07
CA MET A 13 7.58 4.30 -9.71
C MET A 13 6.38 3.37 -9.61
N SER A 14 5.26 3.72 -10.24
CA SER A 14 4.07 2.86 -10.29
C SER A 14 4.41 1.54 -10.98
N ASP A 15 5.12 1.60 -12.12
CA ASP A 15 5.55 0.42 -12.87
C ASP A 15 6.46 -0.50 -12.02
N MET A 16 7.40 0.08 -11.25
CA MET A 16 8.27 -0.67 -10.34
C MET A 16 7.47 -1.38 -9.25
N PHE A 17 6.52 -0.69 -8.63
CA PHE A 17 5.64 -1.30 -7.63
C PHE A 17 4.80 -2.40 -8.26
N VAL A 18 4.15 -2.14 -9.39
CA VAL A 18 3.33 -3.11 -10.12
C VAL A 18 4.15 -4.35 -10.50
N ALA A 19 5.36 -4.15 -11.05
CA ALA A 19 6.26 -5.25 -11.39
C ALA A 19 6.61 -6.11 -10.16
N THR A 20 6.92 -5.47 -9.01
CA THR A 20 7.21 -6.18 -7.76
C THR A 20 6.01 -7.00 -7.28
N LEU A 21 4.79 -6.42 -7.35
CA LEU A 21 3.57 -7.13 -6.96
C LEU A 21 3.28 -8.34 -7.87
N TYR A 22 3.53 -8.22 -9.17
CA TYR A 22 3.35 -9.34 -10.10
C TYR A 22 4.44 -10.39 -10.00
N ALA A 23 5.66 -10.03 -9.62
CA ALA A 23 6.77 -10.97 -9.42
C ALA A 23 6.57 -11.89 -8.21
N ALA A 24 5.84 -11.44 -7.19
CA ALA A 24 5.59 -12.22 -5.98
C ALA A 24 4.78 -13.50 -6.26
N ARG A 25 5.18 -14.59 -5.60
CA ARG A 25 4.61 -15.95 -5.77
C ARG A 25 3.97 -16.48 -4.49
N HIS A 26 4.42 -16.05 -3.31
CA HIS A 26 4.00 -16.61 -2.02
C HIS A 26 3.49 -15.57 -1.05
N GLU A 27 4.22 -14.47 -0.86
CA GLU A 27 3.89 -13.47 0.15
C GLU A 27 4.30 -12.06 -0.28
N LEU A 28 3.41 -11.11 0.00
CA LEU A 28 3.65 -9.67 -0.07
C LEU A 28 3.30 -9.05 1.28
N ILE A 29 4.22 -8.30 1.88
CA ILE A 29 3.92 -7.45 3.03
C ILE A 29 4.28 -6.00 2.66
N ILE A 30 3.31 -5.12 2.82
CA ILE A 30 3.39 -3.73 2.39
C ILE A 30 3.10 -2.84 3.59
N THR A 31 3.97 -1.85 3.83
CA THR A 31 3.72 -0.78 4.80
C THR A 31 3.82 0.57 4.11
N THR A 32 2.84 1.43 4.31
CA THR A 32 2.85 2.80 3.79
C THR A 32 1.99 3.73 4.65
N PRO A 33 2.43 4.98 4.92
CA PRO A 33 1.62 5.94 5.68
C PRO A 33 0.44 6.48 4.88
N TYR A 34 0.58 6.60 3.57
CA TYR A 34 -0.44 7.11 2.66
C TYR A 34 -0.70 6.09 1.56
N PHE A 35 -1.97 5.76 1.40
CA PHE A 35 -2.41 4.74 0.46
C PHE A 35 -3.60 5.25 -0.34
N VAL A 36 -3.30 5.77 -1.52
CA VAL A 36 -4.26 6.22 -2.53
C VAL A 36 -3.70 5.78 -3.89
N PRO A 37 -3.71 4.45 -4.14
CA PRO A 37 -3.06 3.86 -5.31
C PRO A 37 -3.75 4.32 -6.60
N ASP A 38 -2.98 4.34 -7.69
CA ASP A 38 -3.54 4.41 -9.01
C ASP A 38 -4.26 3.09 -9.38
N GLU A 39 -4.95 3.09 -10.52
CA GLU A 39 -5.74 1.94 -10.93
C GLU A 39 -4.87 0.70 -11.23
N ALA A 40 -3.66 0.90 -11.78
CA ALA A 40 -2.76 -0.20 -12.11
C ALA A 40 -2.27 -0.91 -10.84
N LEU A 41 -1.87 -0.12 -9.84
CA LEU A 41 -1.42 -0.61 -8.54
C LEU A 41 -2.55 -1.30 -7.77
N LEU A 42 -3.76 -0.71 -7.76
CA LEU A 42 -4.93 -1.32 -7.12
C LEU A 42 -5.28 -2.66 -7.77
N ARG A 43 -5.28 -2.74 -9.10
CA ARG A 43 -5.51 -4.00 -9.83
C ARG A 43 -4.45 -5.05 -9.52
N ALA A 44 -3.17 -4.68 -9.48
CA ALA A 44 -2.08 -5.60 -9.15
C ALA A 44 -2.22 -6.15 -7.73
N LEU A 45 -2.57 -5.31 -6.76
CA LEU A 45 -2.84 -5.71 -5.37
C LEU A 45 -4.02 -6.68 -5.28
N CYS A 46 -5.12 -6.41 -5.97
CA CYS A 46 -6.27 -7.33 -6.01
C CYS A 46 -5.97 -8.64 -6.75
N ALA A 47 -5.06 -8.62 -7.72
CA ALA A 47 -4.68 -9.81 -8.46
C ALA A 47 -3.77 -10.76 -7.67
N ALA A 48 -2.96 -10.25 -6.74
CA ALA A 48 -2.01 -11.05 -5.98
C ALA A 48 -2.69 -12.16 -5.15
N PRO A 49 -3.69 -11.91 -4.30
CA PRO A 49 -4.39 -12.98 -3.58
C PRO A 49 -5.10 -13.98 -4.49
N ARG A 50 -5.62 -13.53 -5.63
CA ARG A 50 -6.26 -14.40 -6.63
C ARG A 50 -5.29 -15.38 -7.28
N ARG A 51 -3.99 -15.06 -7.27
CA ARG A 51 -2.90 -15.96 -7.68
C ARG A 51 -2.38 -16.84 -6.55
N GLY A 52 -2.99 -16.80 -5.36
CA GLY A 52 -2.54 -17.54 -4.17
C GLY A 52 -1.44 -16.85 -3.37
N VAL A 53 -1.12 -15.58 -3.65
CA VAL A 53 -0.11 -14.81 -2.92
C VAL A 53 -0.72 -14.21 -1.66
N ARG A 54 -0.23 -14.59 -0.48
CA ARG A 54 -0.62 -13.92 0.76
C ARG A 54 -0.25 -12.45 0.69
N THR A 55 -1.21 -11.55 0.75
CA THR A 55 -0.99 -10.12 0.59
C THR A 55 -1.44 -9.37 1.84
N VAL A 56 -0.50 -8.73 2.52
CA VAL A 56 -0.71 -7.98 3.76
C VAL A 56 -0.42 -6.51 3.52
N LEU A 57 -1.34 -5.64 3.91
CA LEU A 57 -1.21 -4.19 3.85
C LEU A 57 -1.34 -3.60 5.25
N VAL A 58 -0.29 -2.92 5.71
CA VAL A 58 -0.26 -2.25 7.02
C VAL A 58 -0.31 -0.75 6.84
N LEU A 59 -1.32 -0.12 7.41
CA LEU A 59 -1.63 1.30 7.31
C LEU A 59 -1.74 1.91 8.71
N PRO A 60 -1.47 3.21 8.91
CA PRO A 60 -1.75 3.85 10.19
C PRO A 60 -3.26 4.00 10.41
N THR A 61 -3.72 3.79 11.64
CA THR A 61 -5.13 4.02 12.03
C THR A 61 -5.57 5.47 11.81
N ARG A 62 -4.65 6.42 11.93
CA ARG A 62 -4.93 7.85 11.75
C ARG A 62 -4.06 8.46 10.66
N ASN A 63 -4.70 9.05 9.66
CA ASN A 63 -4.04 9.88 8.68
C ASN A 63 -4.03 11.34 9.12
N LYS A 64 -2.94 12.09 8.82
CA LYS A 64 -2.86 13.54 9.07
C LYS A 64 -3.91 14.32 8.29
N SER A 65 -4.24 13.87 7.08
CA SER A 65 -5.28 14.46 6.22
C SER A 65 -6.54 13.61 6.27
N LYS A 66 -7.67 14.23 6.62
CA LYS A 66 -8.99 13.57 6.59
C LYS A 66 -9.41 13.16 5.18
N LEU A 67 -9.02 13.94 4.17
CA LEU A 67 -9.30 13.65 2.76
C LEU A 67 -8.52 12.42 2.28
N VAL A 68 -7.21 12.37 2.55
CA VAL A 68 -6.39 11.21 2.22
C VAL A 68 -6.88 9.96 2.96
N GLY A 69 -7.29 10.10 4.20
CA GLY A 69 -7.92 9.01 4.96
C GLY A 69 -9.22 8.51 4.30
N ALA A 70 -10.08 9.42 3.86
CA ALA A 70 -11.33 9.06 3.16
C ALA A 70 -11.04 8.35 1.82
N ALA A 71 -10.09 8.85 1.03
CA ALA A 71 -9.64 8.21 -0.21
C ALA A 71 -9.05 6.81 0.05
N CYS A 72 -8.22 6.66 1.09
CA CYS A 72 -7.68 5.38 1.51
C CYS A 72 -8.80 4.38 1.84
N TYR A 73 -9.78 4.78 2.63
CA TYR A 73 -10.90 3.91 3.02
C TYR A 73 -11.77 3.46 1.83
N SER A 74 -11.84 4.23 0.74
CA SER A 74 -12.59 3.82 -0.46
C SER A 74 -12.00 2.57 -1.12
N THR A 75 -10.72 2.29 -0.92
CA THR A 75 -10.03 1.13 -1.50
C THR A 75 -10.15 -0.15 -0.65
N TYR A 76 -10.62 -0.05 0.60
CA TYR A 76 -10.65 -1.19 1.52
C TYR A 76 -11.57 -2.31 1.04
N ALA A 77 -12.80 -1.97 0.63
CA ALA A 77 -13.77 -2.98 0.21
C ALA A 77 -13.24 -3.84 -0.96
N PRO A 78 -12.80 -3.27 -2.10
CA PRO A 78 -12.29 -4.09 -3.21
C PRO A 78 -11.03 -4.90 -2.85
N LEU A 79 -10.15 -4.39 -1.99
CA LEU A 79 -8.96 -5.11 -1.53
C LEU A 79 -9.32 -6.29 -0.63
N LEU A 80 -10.18 -6.07 0.36
CA LEU A 80 -10.65 -7.12 1.27
C LEU A 80 -11.46 -8.20 0.52
N GLU A 81 -12.29 -7.81 -0.46
CA GLU A 81 -13.03 -8.74 -1.32
C GLU A 81 -12.09 -9.58 -2.21
N ALA A 82 -10.97 -9.03 -2.60
CA ALA A 82 -9.94 -9.75 -3.33
C ALA A 82 -9.11 -10.70 -2.46
N GLY A 83 -9.18 -10.58 -1.12
CA GLY A 83 -8.44 -11.40 -0.18
C GLY A 83 -7.18 -10.74 0.40
N VAL A 84 -6.99 -9.44 0.20
CA VAL A 84 -5.92 -8.69 0.87
C VAL A 84 -6.22 -8.57 2.36
N GLU A 85 -5.22 -8.88 3.19
CA GLU A 85 -5.30 -8.67 4.64
C GLU A 85 -4.91 -7.21 4.95
N ILE A 86 -5.83 -6.41 5.49
CA ILE A 86 -5.56 -5.03 5.88
C ILE A 86 -5.42 -4.95 7.41
N TYR A 87 -4.36 -4.30 7.86
CA TYR A 87 -4.06 -4.07 9.27
C TYR A 87 -3.89 -2.59 9.55
N GLU A 88 -4.57 -2.08 10.59
CA GLU A 88 -4.47 -0.70 11.04
C GLU A 88 -3.59 -0.59 12.28
N TYR A 89 -2.43 0.08 12.11
CA TYR A 89 -1.43 0.27 13.16
C TYR A 89 -1.84 1.42 14.09
N PRO A 90 -2.03 1.17 15.43
CA PRO A 90 -2.60 2.13 16.36
C PRO A 90 -1.56 3.01 17.06
N LEU A 91 -0.28 2.62 17.11
CA LEU A 91 0.74 3.24 17.96
C LEU A 91 1.42 4.46 17.30
N GLY A 92 0.62 5.44 16.89
CA GLY A 92 1.13 6.68 16.31
C GLY A 92 1.28 6.67 14.78
N LEU A 93 2.21 7.46 14.26
CA LEU A 93 2.43 7.60 12.83
C LEU A 93 3.36 6.49 12.33
N LEU A 94 2.80 5.47 11.67
CA LEU A 94 3.59 4.55 10.87
C LEU A 94 4.06 5.27 9.61
N HIS A 95 5.35 5.64 9.55
CA HIS A 95 5.87 6.41 8.42
C HIS A 95 6.82 5.60 7.51
N THR A 96 6.87 4.29 7.70
CA THR A 96 7.64 3.36 6.87
C THR A 96 7.00 3.18 5.51
N LYS A 97 7.80 3.16 4.44
CA LYS A 97 7.40 2.77 3.10
C LYS A 97 8.27 1.61 2.69
N SER A 98 7.71 0.43 2.73
CA SER A 98 8.43 -0.78 2.37
C SER A 98 7.49 -1.84 1.80
N ILE A 99 8.01 -2.61 0.87
CA ILE A 99 7.40 -3.82 0.32
C ILE A 99 8.41 -4.94 0.53
N THR A 100 7.97 -6.08 1.03
CA THR A 100 8.75 -7.32 0.94
C THR A 100 7.98 -8.34 0.12
N ALA A 101 8.69 -9.04 -0.77
CA ALA A 101 8.16 -10.08 -1.64
C ALA A 101 8.94 -11.37 -1.41
N ASP A 102 8.23 -12.44 -1.07
CA ASP A 102 8.73 -13.82 -0.94
C ASP A 102 9.96 -13.99 -0.04
N ARG A 103 10.22 -13.06 0.87
CA ARG A 103 11.44 -13.01 1.72
C ARG A 103 12.76 -12.89 0.93
N GLN A 104 12.69 -12.55 -0.35
CA GLN A 104 13.83 -12.45 -1.25
C GLN A 104 14.13 -11.01 -1.64
N ILE A 105 13.08 -10.26 -1.96
CA ILE A 105 13.19 -8.89 -2.45
C ILE A 105 12.54 -7.95 -1.45
N ALA A 106 13.20 -6.82 -1.19
CA ALA A 106 12.59 -5.69 -0.49
C ALA A 106 12.72 -4.40 -1.29
N LEU A 107 11.66 -3.60 -1.26
CA LEU A 107 11.69 -2.19 -1.65
C LEU A 107 11.56 -1.34 -0.40
N VAL A 108 12.45 -0.37 -0.23
CA VAL A 108 12.41 0.59 0.89
C VAL A 108 12.78 1.96 0.35
N GLY A 109 12.02 2.98 0.74
CA GLY A 109 12.32 4.32 0.27
C GLY A 109 11.41 5.42 0.79
N SER A 110 11.36 6.51 0.04
CA SER A 110 10.56 7.68 0.37
C SER A 110 9.16 7.66 -0.26
N ALA A 111 8.95 6.90 -1.34
CA ALA A 111 7.69 6.87 -2.06
C ALA A 111 6.56 6.20 -1.29
N ASN A 112 5.45 6.92 -1.10
CA ASN A 112 4.20 6.34 -0.65
C ASN A 112 3.44 5.68 -1.82
N MET A 113 2.46 4.85 -1.50
CA MET A 113 1.51 4.35 -2.49
C MET A 113 0.37 5.34 -2.71
N ASP A 114 0.71 6.55 -3.09
CA ASP A 114 -0.23 7.59 -3.48
C ASP A 114 0.22 8.27 -4.78
N ARG A 115 -0.72 8.88 -5.47
CA ARG A 115 -0.46 9.49 -6.78
C ARG A 115 0.61 10.58 -6.74
N ARG A 116 0.68 11.34 -5.66
CA ARG A 116 1.65 12.41 -5.50
C ARG A 116 3.07 11.85 -5.47
N SER A 117 3.31 10.81 -4.68
CA SER A 117 4.61 10.12 -4.64
C SER A 117 4.93 9.40 -5.95
N LEU A 118 3.90 8.85 -6.62
CA LEU A 118 4.10 8.08 -7.84
C LEU A 118 4.41 8.94 -9.06
N GLN A 119 3.87 10.17 -9.15
CA GLN A 119 3.90 10.97 -10.37
C GLN A 119 4.48 12.37 -10.22
N LEU A 120 4.43 12.98 -9.04
CA LEU A 120 4.71 14.41 -8.85
C LEU A 120 5.95 14.70 -8.01
N ASN A 121 6.30 13.83 -7.08
CA ASN A 121 7.44 14.05 -6.20
C ASN A 121 8.73 13.47 -6.77
N PHE A 122 9.86 14.05 -6.35
CA PHE A 122 11.14 13.35 -6.44
C PHE A 122 11.23 12.34 -5.30
N GLU A 123 11.34 11.08 -5.63
CA GLU A 123 11.37 9.98 -4.67
C GLU A 123 12.61 9.11 -4.88
N ASN A 124 13.12 8.57 -3.79
CA ASN A 124 14.30 7.73 -3.79
C ASN A 124 13.97 6.39 -3.13
N ASN A 125 14.18 5.30 -3.87
CA ASN A 125 13.87 3.96 -3.40
C ASN A 125 15.03 3.00 -3.69
N LEU A 126 15.20 2.05 -2.78
CA LEU A 126 16.15 0.96 -2.88
C LEU A 126 15.40 -0.32 -3.21
N VAL A 127 15.82 -1.02 -4.24
CA VAL A 127 15.50 -2.42 -4.47
C VAL A 127 16.62 -3.24 -3.89
N ILE A 128 16.31 -4.12 -2.98
CA ILE A 128 17.24 -4.99 -2.25
C ILE A 128 16.92 -6.42 -2.68
N ASP A 129 17.85 -7.03 -3.40
CA ASP A 129 17.81 -8.43 -3.80
C ASP A 129 18.79 -9.20 -2.91
N ASP A 130 18.38 -9.35 -1.65
CA ASP A 130 19.15 -10.07 -0.63
C ASP A 130 18.17 -10.67 0.40
N ALA A 131 18.18 -11.98 0.50
CA ALA A 131 17.25 -12.71 1.35
C ALA A 131 17.40 -12.38 2.85
N ALA A 132 18.64 -12.18 3.33
CA ALA A 132 18.87 -11.89 4.75
C ALA A 132 18.34 -10.51 5.14
N THR A 133 18.64 -9.50 4.33
CA THR A 133 18.13 -8.13 4.53
C THR A 133 16.62 -8.08 4.36
N SER A 134 16.08 -8.74 3.34
CA SER A 134 14.63 -8.81 3.08
C SER A 134 13.89 -9.50 4.23
N ALA A 135 14.45 -10.57 4.78
CA ALA A 135 13.90 -11.24 5.97
C ALA A 135 13.88 -10.32 7.19
N THR A 136 14.95 -9.55 7.42
CA THR A 136 15.03 -8.57 8.53
C THR A 136 13.96 -7.48 8.40
N ILE A 137 13.75 -6.93 7.19
CA ILE A 137 12.71 -5.94 6.93
C ILE A 137 11.32 -6.55 7.14
N ARG A 138 11.12 -7.77 6.66
CA ARG A 138 9.87 -8.51 6.84
C ARG A 138 9.55 -8.74 8.32
N GLU A 139 10.52 -9.15 9.13
CA GLU A 139 10.31 -9.33 10.59
C GLU A 139 9.88 -8.00 11.25
N ARG A 140 10.46 -6.89 10.83
CA ARG A 140 10.01 -5.57 11.28
C ARG A 140 8.57 -5.28 10.88
N GLN A 141 8.16 -5.62 9.65
CA GLN A 141 6.78 -5.47 9.17
C GLN A 141 5.81 -6.37 9.96
N LEU A 142 6.20 -7.61 10.26
CA LEU A 142 5.42 -8.51 11.11
C LEU A 142 5.27 -7.97 12.53
N GLY A 143 6.29 -7.29 13.06
CA GLY A 143 6.19 -6.55 14.32
C GLY A 143 5.12 -5.46 14.28
N TYR A 144 4.92 -4.76 13.15
CA TYR A 144 3.81 -3.83 13.00
C TYR A 144 2.46 -4.56 12.95
N VAL A 145 2.38 -5.67 12.20
CA VAL A 145 1.16 -6.51 12.12
C VAL A 145 0.72 -7.00 13.49
N SER A 146 1.67 -7.46 14.33
CA SER A 146 1.37 -8.07 15.63
C SER A 146 0.68 -7.14 16.62
N VAL A 147 0.86 -5.82 16.48
CA VAL A 147 0.23 -4.80 17.34
C VAL A 147 -0.91 -4.06 16.62
N SER A 148 -1.20 -4.44 15.37
CA SER A 148 -2.22 -3.80 14.55
C SER A 148 -3.56 -4.51 14.64
N GLN A 149 -4.64 -3.78 14.39
CA GLN A 149 -5.98 -4.34 14.31
C GLN A 149 -6.29 -4.77 12.86
N ARG A 150 -6.66 -6.03 12.69
CA ARG A 150 -7.11 -6.53 11.38
C ARG A 150 -8.48 -5.96 11.03
N VAL A 151 -8.61 -5.44 9.83
CA VAL A 151 -9.88 -4.93 9.31
C VAL A 151 -10.70 -6.09 8.73
N ALA A 152 -11.91 -6.27 9.24
CA ALA A 152 -12.84 -7.26 8.72
C ALA A 152 -13.65 -6.70 7.55
N LEU A 153 -13.92 -7.54 6.53
CA LEU A 153 -14.73 -7.15 5.37
C LEU A 153 -16.12 -6.66 5.78
N ASP A 154 -16.76 -7.32 6.75
CA ASP A 154 -18.07 -6.92 7.26
C ASP A 154 -18.06 -5.53 7.88
N THR A 155 -16.96 -5.15 8.55
CA THR A 155 -16.80 -3.81 9.11
C THR A 155 -16.74 -2.77 7.99
N ALA A 156 -15.98 -3.03 6.92
CA ALA A 156 -15.89 -2.13 5.78
C ALA A 156 -17.24 -2.00 5.02
N ARG A 157 -18.00 -3.08 4.93
CA ARG A 157 -19.34 -3.10 4.30
C ARG A 157 -20.41 -2.37 5.13
N ARG A 158 -20.32 -2.42 6.45
CA ARG A 158 -21.29 -1.79 7.38
C ARG A 158 -21.09 -0.29 7.57
N TRP A 159 -20.09 0.32 6.95
CA TRP A 159 -19.96 1.77 7.04
C TRP A 159 -21.21 2.47 6.49
N PRO A 160 -21.70 3.51 7.19
CA PRO A 160 -22.90 4.24 6.77
C PRO A 160 -22.81 4.67 5.31
N PHE A 161 -23.95 4.58 4.59
CA PHE A 161 -24.02 4.93 3.17
C PHE A 161 -23.45 6.32 2.87
N GLY A 162 -23.77 7.32 3.71
CA GLY A 162 -23.21 8.67 3.58
C GLY A 162 -21.68 8.71 3.70
N ARG A 163 -21.09 7.91 4.60
CA ARG A 163 -19.64 7.77 4.72
C ARG A 163 -19.03 7.16 3.46
N ARG A 164 -19.64 6.11 2.93
CA ARG A 164 -19.19 5.45 1.69
C ARG A 164 -19.30 6.38 0.49
N LEU A 165 -20.38 7.14 0.38
CA LEU A 165 -20.57 8.11 -0.69
C LEU A 165 -19.50 9.21 -0.67
N VAL A 166 -19.21 9.79 0.50
CA VAL A 166 -18.14 10.78 0.67
C VAL A 166 -16.77 10.16 0.35
N GLN A 167 -16.49 8.97 0.83
CA GLN A 167 -15.22 8.28 0.57
C GLN A 167 -15.02 8.01 -0.93
N ASN A 168 -16.07 7.56 -1.63
CA ASN A 168 -16.01 7.32 -3.07
C ASN A 168 -15.88 8.63 -3.87
N ALA A 169 -16.60 9.68 -3.49
CA ALA A 169 -16.47 10.99 -4.13
C ALA A 169 -15.07 11.57 -3.95
N VAL A 170 -14.49 11.46 -2.75
CA VAL A 170 -13.09 11.86 -2.49
C VAL A 170 -12.12 10.95 -3.23
N GLY A 171 -12.39 9.65 -3.33
CA GLY A 171 -11.60 8.70 -4.11
C GLY A 171 -11.56 9.06 -5.61
N MET A 172 -12.66 9.54 -6.17
CA MET A 172 -12.70 10.06 -7.56
C MET A 172 -11.88 11.34 -7.72
N MET A 173 -11.73 12.14 -6.67
CA MET A 173 -10.87 13.33 -6.65
C MET A 173 -9.40 12.98 -6.33
N ALA A 174 -9.07 11.73 -6.04
CA ALA A 174 -7.71 11.27 -5.75
C ALA A 174 -6.65 11.71 -6.79
N PRO A 175 -7.01 11.92 -8.08
CA PRO A 175 -6.09 12.49 -9.06
C PRO A 175 -5.57 13.90 -8.74
N VAL A 176 -6.21 14.61 -7.83
CA VAL A 176 -5.89 16.02 -7.47
C VAL A 176 -5.37 16.13 -6.03
N LEU A 177 -5.42 15.04 -5.25
CA LEU A 177 -4.94 14.92 -3.87
C LEU A 177 -3.54 14.29 -3.84
#